data_e164f5e9f0468225f273817d01c669b2
#
_entry.id   e164f5e9f0468225f273817d01c669b2
#
_cell.length_a   1.000
_cell.length_b   1.000
_cell.length_c   1.000
_cell.angle_alpha   90.00
_cell.angle_beta   90.00
_cell.angle_gamma   90.00
#
_symmetry.space_group_name_H-M   'P 1'
#
loop_
_entity.id
_entity.type
_entity.pdbx_description
1 polymer ?
#
loop_
_entity_poly.entity_id
_entity_poly.type
_entity_poly.pdbx_seq_one_letter_code
_entity_poly.pdbx_strand_id
1 'polypeptide(L)'
;EFVFDFEDDKDKLARFSGSKYVKSNPKGIYKKIKQLLQSGKKTLFIGLPCQVAAVKRFVGKRYEEKLYTIDLICHGSPSPMLLERFLNEKGYNIKQIENIEFRSKTNFALKGKSIRLEPVGVQDLYTYAFLTCMDYTDNCYCCKYARLERVSDISIGDSWGSDIKEEEKKGISLILCQTGKGMDLLEQSKMTLEAVDLESAVASNHQLKHPSKPAVKRDKFITL
;
A
#
# COMPACT_ATOMS: atom_id res chain seq x y z
N GLU A 1 7.89 -14.33 -4.34
CA GLU A 1 7.84 -13.70 -3.02
C GLU A 1 7.68 -12.18 -3.16
N PHE A 2 6.78 -11.57 -2.37
CA PHE A 2 6.61 -10.12 -2.32
C PHE A 2 7.60 -9.55 -1.31
N VAL A 3 8.56 -8.76 -1.80
CA VAL A 3 9.63 -8.19 -1.00
C VAL A 3 9.78 -6.70 -1.30
N PHE A 4 10.38 -5.99 -0.36
CA PHE A 4 10.89 -4.66 -0.65
C PHE A 4 12.15 -4.76 -1.51
N ASP A 5 12.31 -3.83 -2.41
CA ASP A 5 13.51 -3.70 -3.22
C ASP A 5 13.96 -2.24 -3.26
N PHE A 6 15.12 -2.01 -3.83
CA PHE A 6 15.77 -0.71 -3.92
C PHE A 6 16.09 -0.37 -5.39
N GLU A 7 15.90 0.89 -5.74
CA GLU A 7 16.25 1.42 -7.05
C GLU A 7 16.75 2.87 -6.91
N ASP A 8 17.82 3.21 -7.61
CA ASP A 8 18.36 4.57 -7.74
C ASP A 8 18.43 5.06 -9.18
N ASP A 9 17.98 4.24 -10.12
CA ASP A 9 17.79 4.58 -11.52
C ASP A 9 16.32 4.96 -11.78
N LYS A 10 16.09 6.23 -12.13
CA LYS A 10 14.74 6.77 -12.37
C LYS A 10 13.98 6.02 -13.49
N ASP A 11 14.69 5.52 -14.50
CA ASP A 11 14.08 4.87 -15.65
C ASP A 11 13.57 3.45 -15.30
N LYS A 12 14.00 2.90 -14.17
CA LYS A 12 13.58 1.60 -13.64
C LYS A 12 12.51 1.70 -12.54
N LEU A 13 12.14 2.90 -12.08
CA LEU A 13 11.16 3.07 -11.01
C LEU A 13 9.77 2.52 -11.36
N ALA A 14 9.42 2.47 -12.65
CA ALA A 14 8.13 1.95 -13.12
C ALA A 14 7.85 0.51 -12.65
N ARG A 15 8.87 -0.30 -12.35
CA ARG A 15 8.72 -1.66 -11.81
C ARG A 15 8.06 -1.71 -10.43
N PHE A 16 8.08 -0.60 -9.68
CA PHE A 16 7.39 -0.50 -8.39
C PHE A 16 5.92 -0.11 -8.51
N SER A 17 5.47 0.33 -9.67
CA SER A 17 4.10 0.77 -9.88
C SER A 17 3.09 -0.38 -9.70
N GLY A 18 1.83 -0.02 -9.51
CA GLY A 18 0.73 -0.94 -9.30
C GLY A 18 0.53 -1.37 -7.84
N SER A 19 -0.73 -1.48 -7.45
CA SER A 19 -1.15 -1.90 -6.11
C SER A 19 -0.82 -3.37 -5.87
N LYS A 20 -0.36 -3.72 -4.67
CA LYS A 20 -0.09 -5.09 -4.23
C LYS A 20 -0.88 -5.35 -2.95
N TYR A 21 -1.99 -6.06 -3.06
CA TYR A 21 -2.86 -6.39 -1.92
C TYR A 21 -2.38 -7.65 -1.20
N VAL A 22 -1.12 -7.60 -0.79
CA VAL A 22 -0.44 -8.66 -0.03
C VAL A 22 0.69 -8.05 0.79
N LYS A 23 0.94 -8.57 1.97
CA LYS A 23 2.00 -8.05 2.85
C LYS A 23 3.39 -8.36 2.29
N SER A 24 4.19 -7.33 2.04
CA SER A 24 5.57 -7.48 1.59
C SER A 24 6.52 -7.75 2.76
N ASN A 25 7.47 -8.65 2.53
CA ASN A 25 8.54 -8.96 3.47
C ASN A 25 9.66 -7.92 3.34
N PRO A 26 10.06 -7.23 4.41
CA PRO A 26 11.14 -6.24 4.35
C PRO A 26 12.52 -6.85 4.14
N LYS A 27 12.74 -8.16 4.38
CA LYS A 27 14.06 -8.83 4.27
C LYS A 27 15.19 -7.97 4.87
N GLY A 28 16.25 -7.71 4.15
CA GLY A 28 17.38 -6.89 4.56
C GLY A 28 17.27 -5.39 4.25
N ILE A 29 16.13 -4.90 3.73
CA ILE A 29 16.00 -3.53 3.22
C ILE A 29 16.27 -2.46 4.29
N TYR A 30 15.85 -2.67 5.53
CA TYR A 30 16.10 -1.71 6.61
C TYR A 30 17.60 -1.53 6.92
N LYS A 31 18.38 -2.63 6.84
CA LYS A 31 19.84 -2.56 6.96
C LYS A 31 20.46 -1.74 5.81
N LYS A 32 20.02 -2.00 4.57
CA LYS A 32 20.45 -1.26 3.39
C LYS A 32 20.14 0.22 3.50
N ILE A 33 18.90 0.58 3.91
CA ILE A 33 18.49 1.97 4.15
C ILE A 33 19.45 2.62 5.18
N LYS A 34 19.70 1.97 6.32
CA LYS A 34 20.58 2.50 7.35
C LYS A 34 22.00 2.74 6.84
N GLN A 35 22.54 1.84 6.04
CA GLN A 35 23.85 1.99 5.41
C GLN A 35 23.91 3.19 4.44
N LEU A 36 22.87 3.37 3.61
CA LEU A 36 22.78 4.53 2.73
C LEU A 36 22.69 5.84 3.50
N LEU A 37 21.91 5.91 4.56
CA LEU A 37 21.80 7.08 5.42
C LEU A 37 23.13 7.38 6.15
N GLN A 38 23.86 6.34 6.58
CA GLN A 38 25.19 6.46 7.18
C GLN A 38 26.23 7.01 6.20
N SER A 39 26.14 6.64 4.91
CA SER A 39 27.00 7.19 3.86
C SER A 39 26.59 8.60 3.41
N GLY A 40 25.60 9.22 4.06
CA GLY A 40 25.15 10.58 3.77
C GLY A 40 24.08 10.70 2.70
N LYS A 41 23.65 9.61 2.07
CA LYS A 41 22.64 9.63 1.00
C LYS A 41 21.24 9.90 1.56
N LYS A 42 20.46 10.72 0.88
CA LYS A 42 19.02 10.83 1.11
C LYS A 42 18.33 9.58 0.58
N THR A 43 17.35 9.07 1.31
CA THR A 43 16.63 7.84 0.93
C THR A 43 15.14 8.04 1.11
N LEU A 44 14.37 7.67 0.10
CA LEU A 44 12.90 7.62 0.17
C LEU A 44 12.46 6.18 0.45
N PHE A 45 11.65 5.99 1.48
CA PHE A 45 10.98 4.73 1.79
C PHE A 45 9.48 4.87 1.56
N ILE A 46 8.91 4.00 0.73
CA ILE A 46 7.47 3.91 0.47
C ILE A 46 6.95 2.59 1.00
N GLY A 47 5.93 2.61 1.84
CA GLY A 47 5.38 1.38 2.42
C GLY A 47 4.09 1.59 3.19
N LEU A 48 3.63 0.55 3.88
CA LEU A 48 2.49 0.67 4.78
C LEU A 48 2.88 1.48 6.03
N PRO A 49 1.95 2.15 6.72
CA PRO A 49 2.28 2.98 7.88
C PRO A 49 2.99 2.21 8.99
N CYS A 50 2.63 0.95 9.23
CA CYS A 50 3.34 0.08 10.17
C CYS A 50 4.79 -0.23 9.74
N GLN A 51 5.04 -0.31 8.44
CA GLN A 51 6.38 -0.52 7.87
C GLN A 51 7.22 0.76 7.93
N VAL A 52 6.61 1.93 7.68
CA VAL A 52 7.25 3.24 7.89
C VAL A 52 7.64 3.41 9.35
N ALA A 53 6.74 3.11 10.29
CA ALA A 53 7.06 3.15 11.72
C ALA A 53 8.23 2.23 12.09
N ALA A 54 8.27 1.03 11.49
CA ALA A 54 9.35 0.07 11.73
C ALA A 54 10.70 0.56 11.18
N VAL A 55 10.76 1.09 9.95
CA VAL A 55 12.01 1.61 9.39
C VAL A 55 12.50 2.83 10.16
N LYS A 56 11.64 3.79 10.52
CA LYS A 56 12.01 4.96 11.33
C LYS A 56 12.59 4.53 12.68
N ARG A 57 11.98 3.57 13.36
CA ARG A 57 12.49 3.02 14.63
C ARG A 57 13.84 2.31 14.45
N PHE A 58 14.01 1.54 13.36
CA PHE A 58 15.24 0.79 13.09
C PHE A 58 16.43 1.70 12.79
N VAL A 59 16.24 2.73 11.97
CA VAL A 59 17.33 3.67 11.61
C VAL A 59 17.66 4.63 12.74
N GLY A 60 16.68 5.03 13.53
CA GLY A 60 16.79 5.96 14.67
C GLY A 60 16.76 7.44 14.26
N LYS A 61 16.46 8.30 15.24
CA LYS A 61 16.27 9.76 15.05
C LYS A 61 17.44 10.48 14.38
N ARG A 62 18.68 10.01 14.59
CA ARG A 62 19.88 10.59 14.01
C ARG A 62 19.82 10.77 12.49
N TYR A 63 19.05 9.92 11.80
CA TYR A 63 18.98 9.91 10.33
C TYR A 63 17.64 10.42 9.79
N GLU A 64 16.78 10.94 10.65
CA GLU A 64 15.42 11.35 10.30
C GLU A 64 15.40 12.42 9.20
N GLU A 65 16.34 13.36 9.22
CA GLU A 65 16.44 14.42 8.21
C GLU A 65 16.77 13.92 6.80
N LYS A 66 17.43 12.77 6.69
CA LYS A 66 17.81 12.18 5.39
C LYS A 66 16.87 11.06 4.95
N LEU A 67 15.99 10.58 5.83
CA LEU A 67 15.00 9.56 5.54
C LEU A 67 13.66 10.24 5.20
N TYR A 68 13.29 10.23 3.93
CA TYR A 68 11.96 10.62 3.46
C TYR A 68 11.04 9.42 3.49
N THR A 69 9.78 9.62 3.87
CA THR A 69 8.84 8.51 4.02
C THR A 69 7.47 8.85 3.42
N ILE A 70 6.95 7.89 2.65
CA ILE A 70 5.57 7.95 2.15
C ILE A 70 4.84 6.70 2.65
N ASP A 71 3.68 6.86 3.26
CA ASP A 71 2.82 5.74 3.58
C ASP A 71 1.52 5.73 2.77
N LEU A 72 0.86 4.57 2.78
CA LEU A 72 -0.42 4.39 2.11
C LEU A 72 -1.57 4.55 3.11
N ILE A 73 -2.70 5.11 2.67
CA ILE A 73 -3.98 5.02 3.38
C ILE A 73 -4.43 3.57 3.27
N CYS A 74 -4.04 2.75 4.26
CA CYS A 74 -4.09 1.30 4.19
C CYS A 74 -5.30 0.74 4.91
N HIS A 75 -6.10 -0.07 4.21
CA HIS A 75 -7.27 -0.77 4.77
C HIS A 75 -6.89 -1.96 5.66
N GLY A 76 -5.84 -2.65 5.28
CA GLY A 76 -5.33 -3.89 5.85
C GLY A 76 -4.48 -4.63 4.82
N SER A 77 -3.85 -5.72 5.22
CA SER A 77 -2.98 -6.47 4.33
C SER A 77 -3.07 -7.97 4.61
N PRO A 78 -3.40 -8.78 3.59
CA PRO A 78 -3.40 -10.23 3.68
C PRO A 78 -2.00 -10.82 3.88
N SER A 79 -1.96 -12.03 4.42
CA SER A 79 -0.73 -12.83 4.47
C SER A 79 -0.35 -13.33 3.07
N PRO A 80 0.95 -13.34 2.70
CA PRO A 80 1.41 -13.98 1.46
C PRO A 80 1.03 -15.46 1.35
N MET A 81 0.93 -16.15 2.47
CA MET A 81 0.52 -17.57 2.51
C MET A 81 -0.91 -17.77 2.00
N LEU A 82 -1.81 -16.82 2.26
CA LEU A 82 -3.18 -16.90 1.78
C LEU A 82 -3.26 -16.78 0.26
N LEU A 83 -2.50 -15.85 -0.32
CA LEU A 83 -2.40 -15.72 -1.78
C LEU A 83 -1.82 -16.98 -2.42
N GLU A 84 -0.76 -17.54 -1.82
CA GLU A 84 -0.14 -18.75 -2.31
C GLU A 84 -1.13 -19.94 -2.26
N ARG A 85 -1.85 -20.10 -1.15
CA ARG A 85 -2.89 -21.12 -1.01
C ARG A 85 -3.98 -20.97 -2.07
N PHE A 86 -4.53 -19.75 -2.22
CA PHE A 86 -5.56 -19.46 -3.23
C PHE A 86 -5.11 -19.83 -4.64
N LEU A 87 -3.89 -19.46 -5.02
CA LEU A 87 -3.35 -19.77 -6.34
C LEU A 87 -3.13 -21.28 -6.52
N ASN A 88 -2.63 -21.97 -5.50
CA ASN A 88 -2.44 -23.43 -5.53
C ASN A 88 -3.77 -24.18 -5.70
N GLU A 89 -4.83 -23.75 -5.02
CA GLU A 89 -6.19 -24.31 -5.17
C GLU A 89 -6.75 -24.12 -6.59
N LYS A 90 -6.32 -23.08 -7.30
CA LYS A 90 -6.63 -22.86 -8.72
C LYS A 90 -5.66 -23.56 -9.68
N GLY A 91 -4.71 -24.36 -9.17
CA GLY A 91 -3.72 -25.07 -9.96
C GLY A 91 -2.52 -24.24 -10.43
N TYR A 92 -2.30 -23.06 -9.84
CA TYR A 92 -1.19 -22.18 -10.21
C TYR A 92 -0.12 -22.13 -9.13
N ASN A 93 1.14 -22.28 -9.53
CA ASN A 93 2.27 -22.05 -8.64
C ASN A 93 2.71 -20.59 -8.70
N ILE A 94 2.65 -19.87 -7.58
CA ILE A 94 3.00 -18.45 -7.48
C ILE A 94 4.42 -18.13 -8.01
N LYS A 95 5.35 -19.08 -7.92
CA LYS A 95 6.74 -18.90 -8.40
C LYS A 95 6.85 -18.89 -9.95
N GLN A 96 5.82 -19.37 -10.62
CA GLN A 96 5.76 -19.45 -12.09
C GLN A 96 4.93 -18.33 -12.71
N ILE A 97 4.27 -17.52 -11.86
CA ILE A 97 3.43 -16.43 -12.35
C ILE A 97 4.29 -15.17 -12.49
N GLU A 98 4.33 -14.65 -13.69
CA GLU A 98 4.93 -13.35 -13.99
C GLU A 98 3.88 -12.24 -13.87
N ASN A 99 4.31 -11.06 -13.41
CA ASN A 99 3.51 -9.82 -13.43
C ASN A 99 2.13 -9.95 -12.79
N ILE A 100 2.09 -10.36 -11.51
CA ILE A 100 0.84 -10.37 -10.75
C ILE A 100 0.36 -8.93 -10.54
N GLU A 101 -0.84 -8.65 -11.04
CA GLU A 101 -1.57 -7.40 -10.86
C GLU A 101 -2.81 -7.64 -9.99
N PHE A 102 -3.07 -6.74 -9.06
CA PHE A 102 -4.22 -6.80 -8.15
C PHE A 102 -5.29 -5.77 -8.51
N ARG A 103 -4.95 -4.81 -9.35
CA ARG A 103 -5.84 -3.73 -9.75
C ARG A 103 -5.42 -3.18 -11.12
N SER A 104 -6.40 -2.86 -11.93
CA SER A 104 -6.23 -2.11 -13.17
C SER A 104 -7.14 -0.89 -13.13
N LYS A 105 -6.57 0.31 -12.94
CA LYS A 105 -7.30 1.56 -12.69
C LYS A 105 -8.25 1.41 -11.49
N THR A 106 -9.57 1.54 -11.69
CA THR A 106 -10.62 1.40 -10.68
C THR A 106 -11.12 -0.05 -10.51
N ASN A 107 -10.69 -0.97 -11.38
CA ASN A 107 -11.13 -2.37 -11.33
C ASN A 107 -10.21 -3.21 -10.45
N PHE A 108 -10.76 -3.81 -9.41
CA PHE A 108 -10.07 -4.72 -8.51
C PHE A 108 -10.21 -6.14 -9.04
N ALA A 109 -9.12 -6.75 -9.45
CA ALA A 109 -9.09 -8.15 -9.88
C ALA A 109 -7.65 -8.67 -9.87
N LEU A 110 -7.46 -9.90 -9.40
CA LEU A 110 -6.18 -10.57 -9.46
C LEU A 110 -5.94 -11.09 -10.88
N LYS A 111 -4.84 -10.66 -11.49
CA LYS A 111 -4.44 -11.05 -12.84
C LYS A 111 -2.96 -11.41 -12.86
N GLY A 112 -2.55 -12.20 -13.80
CA GLY A 112 -1.15 -12.49 -14.08
C GLY A 112 -0.97 -12.89 -15.54
N LYS A 113 0.25 -12.76 -16.03
CA LYS A 113 0.57 -13.24 -17.37
C LYS A 113 0.35 -14.77 -17.44
N SER A 114 -0.40 -15.20 -18.42
CA SER A 114 -0.72 -16.62 -18.66
C SER A 114 -1.59 -17.30 -17.60
N ILE A 115 -2.24 -16.53 -16.71
CA ILE A 115 -3.23 -17.09 -15.78
C ILE A 115 -4.61 -16.46 -16.00
N ARG A 116 -5.64 -17.30 -15.88
CA ARG A 116 -7.04 -16.88 -15.88
C ARG A 116 -7.72 -17.48 -14.65
N LEU A 117 -7.92 -16.67 -13.63
CA LEU A 117 -8.46 -17.11 -12.36
C LEU A 117 -9.98 -17.30 -12.42
N GLU A 118 -10.68 -16.33 -13.04
CA GLU A 118 -12.13 -16.35 -13.15
C GLU A 118 -12.60 -15.89 -14.54
N PRO A 119 -13.82 -16.21 -14.95
CA PRO A 119 -14.45 -15.67 -16.16
C PRO A 119 -14.52 -14.13 -16.12
N VAL A 120 -14.66 -13.53 -17.29
CA VAL A 120 -14.84 -12.09 -17.41
C VAL A 120 -16.10 -11.66 -16.66
N GLY A 121 -15.98 -10.63 -15.80
CA GLY A 121 -17.09 -10.10 -14.98
C GLY A 121 -17.32 -10.84 -13.65
N VAL A 122 -16.58 -11.91 -13.38
CA VAL A 122 -16.62 -12.62 -12.10
C VAL A 122 -15.46 -12.13 -11.20
N GLN A 123 -15.80 -11.74 -9.97
CA GLN A 123 -14.81 -11.34 -8.97
C GLN A 123 -14.10 -12.58 -8.41
N ASP A 124 -12.78 -12.60 -8.43
CA ASP A 124 -12.01 -13.65 -7.78
C ASP A 124 -12.16 -13.61 -6.25
N LEU A 125 -12.12 -14.79 -5.63
CA LEU A 125 -12.36 -14.94 -4.19
C LEU A 125 -11.29 -14.22 -3.34
N TYR A 126 -10.04 -14.16 -3.80
CA TYR A 126 -8.98 -13.46 -3.08
C TYR A 126 -9.24 -11.96 -3.01
N THR A 127 -9.57 -11.34 -4.15
CA THR A 127 -9.92 -9.92 -4.20
C THR A 127 -11.21 -9.64 -3.43
N TYR A 128 -12.21 -10.53 -3.54
CA TYR A 128 -13.44 -10.41 -2.74
C TYR A 128 -13.16 -10.44 -1.24
N ALA A 129 -12.34 -11.37 -0.76
CA ALA A 129 -11.96 -11.47 0.64
C ALA A 129 -11.21 -10.21 1.12
N PHE A 130 -10.33 -9.66 0.27
CA PHE A 130 -9.66 -8.39 0.55
C PHE A 130 -10.65 -7.24 0.68
N LEU A 131 -11.53 -7.03 -0.30
CA LEU A 131 -12.48 -5.93 -0.31
C LEU A 131 -13.51 -5.99 0.83
N THR A 132 -13.81 -7.20 1.30
CA THR A 132 -14.76 -7.45 2.41
C THR A 132 -14.08 -7.60 3.77
N CYS A 133 -12.79 -7.30 3.86
CA CYS A 133 -12.01 -7.37 5.12
C CYS A 133 -12.00 -8.75 5.79
N MET A 134 -12.02 -9.85 5.01
CA MET A 134 -11.98 -11.21 5.54
C MET A 134 -10.57 -11.74 5.78
N ASP A 135 -9.59 -11.26 5.00
CA ASP A 135 -8.29 -11.89 4.85
C ASP A 135 -7.11 -11.11 5.45
N TYR A 136 -7.39 -10.01 6.15
CA TYR A 136 -6.33 -9.22 6.77
C TYR A 136 -5.69 -9.95 7.94
N THR A 137 -4.40 -9.69 8.18
CA THR A 137 -3.73 -10.14 9.40
C THR A 137 -4.34 -9.46 10.63
N ASP A 138 -4.39 -10.15 11.77
CA ASP A 138 -5.11 -9.70 12.99
C ASP A 138 -4.73 -8.32 13.47
N ASN A 139 -3.45 -7.97 13.37
CA ASN A 139 -2.96 -6.64 13.73
C ASN A 139 -3.54 -5.50 12.87
N CYS A 140 -4.14 -5.79 11.71
CA CYS A 140 -4.78 -4.78 10.87
C CYS A 140 -6.12 -4.33 11.45
N TYR A 141 -6.85 -5.21 12.13
CA TYR A 141 -8.15 -4.87 12.75
C TYR A 141 -8.02 -4.06 14.04
N CYS A 142 -6.83 -3.97 14.61
CA CYS A 142 -6.50 -3.10 15.74
C CYS A 142 -5.36 -2.14 15.40
N CYS A 143 -5.30 -1.69 14.13
CA CYS A 143 -4.21 -0.88 13.61
C CYS A 143 -4.17 0.50 14.26
N LYS A 144 -3.12 0.78 15.03
CA LYS A 144 -2.92 2.09 15.68
C LYS A 144 -2.55 3.24 14.72
N TYR A 145 -2.30 2.90 13.46
CA TYR A 145 -1.98 3.88 12.42
C TYR A 145 -3.19 4.26 11.56
N ALA A 146 -4.36 3.68 11.80
CA ALA A 146 -5.61 4.05 11.13
C ALA A 146 -6.21 5.31 11.78
N ARG A 147 -5.59 6.45 11.50
CA ARG A 147 -5.93 7.78 12.00
C ARG A 147 -5.39 8.85 11.07
N LEU A 148 -5.81 10.10 11.23
CA LEU A 148 -5.38 11.21 10.39
C LEU A 148 -3.90 11.56 10.59
N GLU A 149 -3.41 11.57 11.83
CA GLU A 149 -2.01 11.80 12.16
C GLU A 149 -1.19 10.55 11.86
N ARG A 150 -0.37 10.64 10.85
CA ARG A 150 0.43 9.54 10.34
C ARG A 150 1.90 9.65 10.76
N VAL A 151 2.62 8.56 10.59
CA VAL A 151 4.04 8.48 10.98
C VAL A 151 4.99 8.85 9.86
N SER A 152 4.51 8.97 8.63
CA SER A 152 5.27 9.31 7.43
C SER A 152 5.39 10.83 7.24
N ASP A 153 6.16 11.25 6.24
CA ASP A 153 6.20 12.65 5.81
C ASP A 153 5.00 12.97 4.90
N ILE A 154 4.57 12.00 4.11
CA ILE A 154 3.41 12.09 3.22
C ILE A 154 2.60 10.79 3.33
N SER A 155 1.27 10.92 3.34
CA SER A 155 0.34 9.78 3.17
C SER A 155 -0.38 9.90 1.84
N ILE A 156 -0.48 8.79 1.09
CA ILE A 156 -1.17 8.75 -0.19
C ILE A 156 -2.23 7.64 -0.21
N GLY A 157 -3.31 7.88 -0.93
CA GLY A 157 -4.38 6.89 -1.11
C GLY A 157 -5.31 7.28 -2.25
N ASP A 158 -6.36 6.49 -2.45
CA ASP A 158 -7.42 6.86 -3.39
C ASP A 158 -8.22 8.05 -2.82
N SER A 159 -8.57 9.00 -3.68
CA SER A 159 -9.41 10.15 -3.33
C SER A 159 -10.89 9.79 -3.46
N TRP A 160 -11.39 8.95 -2.54
CA TRP A 160 -12.80 8.62 -2.50
C TRP A 160 -13.64 9.87 -2.18
N GLY A 161 -14.77 10.03 -2.88
CA GLY A 161 -15.67 11.17 -2.70
C GLY A 161 -15.13 12.49 -3.28
N SER A 162 -14.18 12.44 -4.20
CA SER A 162 -13.69 13.62 -4.91
C SER A 162 -14.77 14.22 -5.80
N ASP A 163 -14.84 15.56 -5.85
CA ASP A 163 -15.73 16.30 -6.74
C ASP A 163 -15.22 16.38 -8.19
N ILE A 164 -14.00 15.91 -8.46
CA ILE A 164 -13.34 15.95 -9.76
C ILE A 164 -13.80 14.78 -10.62
N LYS A 165 -15.04 14.81 -11.10
CA LYS A 165 -15.71 13.70 -11.80
C LYS A 165 -15.04 13.30 -13.13
N GLU A 166 -14.44 14.23 -13.84
CA GLU A 166 -13.78 13.94 -15.14
C GLU A 166 -12.55 13.07 -14.99
N GLU A 167 -11.83 13.20 -13.88
CA GLU A 167 -10.62 12.44 -13.60
C GLU A 167 -10.88 11.13 -12.79
N GLU A 168 -12.08 10.97 -12.23
CA GLU A 168 -12.43 9.83 -11.39
C GLU A 168 -12.18 8.46 -12.09
N LYS A 169 -12.51 8.38 -13.38
CA LYS A 169 -12.28 7.17 -14.19
C LYS A 169 -10.80 6.86 -14.44
N LYS A 170 -9.93 7.86 -14.33
CA LYS A 170 -8.47 7.70 -14.45
C LYS A 170 -7.83 7.32 -13.12
N GLY A 171 -8.53 7.55 -12.03
CA GLY A 171 -8.04 7.43 -10.64
C GLY A 171 -7.42 8.74 -10.16
N ILE A 172 -7.88 9.19 -9.00
CA ILE A 172 -7.34 10.39 -8.32
C ILE A 172 -6.70 9.96 -7.03
N SER A 173 -5.51 10.47 -6.74
CA SER A 173 -4.80 10.21 -5.50
C SER A 173 -5.01 11.34 -4.50
N LEU A 174 -5.42 10.99 -3.29
CA LEU A 174 -5.39 11.88 -2.13
C LEU A 174 -3.96 11.93 -1.58
N ILE A 175 -3.46 13.13 -1.32
CA ILE A 175 -2.15 13.36 -0.72
C ILE A 175 -2.34 14.16 0.57
N LEU A 176 -1.84 13.63 1.68
CA LEU A 176 -1.84 14.30 2.98
C LEU A 176 -0.40 14.55 3.40
N CYS A 177 0.00 15.82 3.51
CA CYS A 177 1.28 16.21 4.06
C CYS A 177 1.24 16.15 5.59
N GLN A 178 2.19 15.42 6.18
CA GLN A 178 2.28 15.24 7.62
C GLN A 178 3.41 16.05 8.27
N THR A 179 4.42 16.43 7.47
CA THR A 179 5.60 17.18 7.96
C THR A 179 6.02 18.26 6.97
N GLY A 180 6.77 19.28 7.44
CA GLY A 180 7.39 20.28 6.56
C GLY A 180 8.29 19.65 5.49
N LYS A 181 9.04 18.60 5.84
CA LYS A 181 9.85 17.83 4.89
C LYS A 181 9.01 17.15 3.79
N GLY A 182 7.81 16.71 4.12
CA GLY A 182 6.83 16.20 3.15
C GLY A 182 6.36 17.31 2.21
N MET A 183 6.10 18.51 2.72
CA MET A 183 5.72 19.66 1.90
C MET A 183 6.83 20.04 0.93
N ASP A 184 8.07 20.16 1.40
CA ASP A 184 9.24 20.44 0.55
C ASP A 184 9.40 19.40 -0.58
N LEU A 185 9.13 18.12 -0.28
CA LEU A 185 9.19 17.06 -1.28
C LEU A 185 8.11 17.22 -2.35
N LEU A 186 6.89 17.61 -1.98
CA LEU A 186 5.79 17.86 -2.90
C LEU A 186 6.06 19.08 -3.79
N GLU A 187 6.52 20.17 -3.23
CA GLU A 187 6.85 21.39 -3.97
C GLU A 187 7.93 21.12 -5.04
N GLN A 188 8.96 20.33 -4.67
CA GLN A 188 10.02 19.93 -5.59
C GLN A 188 9.54 18.99 -6.71
N SER A 189 8.46 18.26 -6.50
CA SER A 189 7.93 17.28 -7.48
C SER A 189 7.35 17.93 -8.73
N LYS A 190 6.94 19.19 -8.65
CA LYS A 190 6.26 19.94 -9.73
C LYS A 190 4.98 19.27 -10.24
N MET A 191 4.34 18.43 -9.43
CA MET A 191 3.05 17.84 -9.76
C MET A 191 1.95 18.91 -9.73
N THR A 192 0.94 18.75 -10.57
CA THR A 192 -0.30 19.52 -10.46
C THR A 192 -1.11 18.99 -9.29
N LEU A 193 -1.37 19.87 -8.33
CA LEU A 193 -2.12 19.55 -7.12
C LEU A 193 -3.34 20.47 -7.02
N GLU A 194 -4.45 19.91 -6.56
CA GLU A 194 -5.66 20.65 -6.24
C GLU A 194 -5.94 20.52 -4.75
N ALA A 195 -6.33 21.62 -4.12
CA ALA A 195 -6.72 21.59 -2.72
C ALA A 195 -8.04 20.84 -2.56
N VAL A 196 -8.12 20.00 -1.53
CA VAL A 196 -9.33 19.24 -1.19
C VAL A 196 -9.82 19.64 0.21
N ASP A 197 -11.12 19.54 0.41
CA ASP A 197 -11.70 19.66 1.73
C ASP A 197 -11.31 18.46 2.61
N LEU A 198 -10.63 18.74 3.71
CA LEU A 198 -10.09 17.71 4.58
C LEU A 198 -11.19 16.87 5.25
N GLU A 199 -12.30 17.49 5.64
CA GLU A 199 -13.40 16.78 6.32
C GLU A 199 -14.04 15.79 5.35
N SER A 200 -14.30 16.19 4.12
CA SER A 200 -14.82 15.33 3.05
C SER A 200 -13.88 14.19 2.72
N ALA A 201 -12.58 14.46 2.59
CA ALA A 201 -11.56 13.44 2.34
C ALA A 201 -11.49 12.41 3.48
N VAL A 202 -11.54 12.85 4.73
CA VAL A 202 -11.56 11.98 5.93
C VAL A 202 -12.87 11.21 6.03
N ALA A 203 -14.02 11.84 5.72
CA ALA A 203 -15.31 11.17 5.73
C ALA A 203 -15.35 9.99 4.76
N SER A 204 -14.77 10.16 3.58
CA SER A 204 -14.73 9.16 2.50
C SER A 204 -13.66 8.08 2.67
N ASN A 205 -12.72 8.27 3.61
CA ASN A 205 -11.61 7.35 3.88
C ASN A 205 -11.60 6.93 5.35
N HIS A 206 -12.40 5.92 5.71
CA HIS A 206 -12.56 5.49 7.11
C HIS A 206 -11.23 5.13 7.80
N GLN A 207 -10.21 4.72 7.04
CA GLN A 207 -8.87 4.39 7.55
C GLN A 207 -8.10 5.61 8.09
N LEU A 208 -8.61 6.79 7.84
CA LEU A 208 -8.13 8.04 8.47
C LEU A 208 -8.78 8.30 9.84
N LYS A 209 -9.76 7.48 10.23
CA LYS A 209 -10.50 7.60 11.51
C LYS A 209 -10.33 6.38 12.42
N HIS A 210 -10.42 5.19 11.85
CA HIS A 210 -10.37 3.93 12.60
C HIS A 210 -9.94 2.76 11.70
N PRO A 211 -9.44 1.64 12.27
CA PRO A 211 -9.13 0.45 11.50
C PRO A 211 -10.36 -0.19 10.88
N SER A 212 -10.13 -1.00 9.85
CA SER A 212 -11.15 -1.86 9.27
C SER A 212 -11.69 -2.84 10.31
N LYS A 213 -12.99 -3.17 10.23
CA LYS A 213 -13.61 -4.18 11.09
C LYS A 213 -13.52 -5.55 10.39
N PRO A 214 -13.28 -6.64 11.15
CA PRO A 214 -13.33 -7.97 10.56
C PRO A 214 -14.74 -8.29 10.06
N ALA A 215 -14.83 -8.97 8.92
CA ALA A 215 -16.11 -9.46 8.43
C ALA A 215 -16.70 -10.52 9.39
N VAL A 216 -18.02 -10.58 9.52
CA VAL A 216 -18.72 -11.53 10.42
C VAL A 216 -18.35 -13.00 10.14
N LYS A 217 -18.06 -13.33 8.87
CA LYS A 217 -17.70 -14.70 8.46
C LYS A 217 -16.19 -14.96 8.41
N ARG A 218 -15.37 -14.03 8.90
CA ARG A 218 -13.91 -14.13 8.83
C ARG A 218 -13.36 -15.43 9.43
N ASP A 219 -13.80 -15.79 10.63
CA ASP A 219 -13.28 -16.96 11.33
C ASP A 219 -13.55 -18.25 10.55
N LYS A 220 -14.73 -18.38 9.95
CA LYS A 220 -15.03 -19.50 9.06
C LYS A 220 -14.16 -19.51 7.81
N PHE A 221 -13.85 -18.33 7.23
CA PHE A 221 -13.00 -18.20 6.06
C PHE A 221 -11.54 -18.61 6.33
N ILE A 222 -11.01 -18.28 7.51
CA ILE A 222 -9.60 -18.57 7.86
C ILE A 222 -9.42 -20.06 8.25
N THR A 223 -10.47 -20.72 8.76
CA THR A 223 -10.43 -22.15 9.18
C THR A 223 -10.72 -23.14 8.05
N LEU A 224 -11.15 -22.69 6.89
CA LEU A 224 -11.28 -23.50 5.67
C LEU A 224 -9.92 -23.65 4.97
#